data_c23b7f1b1dbd99cf015f0fc196df4c2f
#
_entry.id   c23b7f1b1dbd99cf015f0fc196df4c2f
#
_cell.length_a   1.000
_cell.length_b   1.000
_cell.length_c   1.000
_cell.angle_alpha   90.00
_cell.angle_beta   90.00
_cell.angle_gamma   90.00
#
_symmetry.space_group_name_H-M   'P 1'
#
loop_
_entity.id
_entity.type
_entity.pdbx_description
1 polymer ?
#
loop_
_entity_poly.entity_id
_entity_poly.type
_entity_poly.pdbx_seq_one_letter_code
_entity_poly.pdbx_strand_id
1 'polypeptide(L)'
;MNIGTKIIEIRKQKNMTQEDFAKIFHVTRQTVSNWENGKSYPDLQTLVQISNEFNVSLDTMLKEDMNMVKKIDNYKVYKKIFIGLIACILAAGVITGI
;
A
#
# COMPACT_ATOMS: atom_id res chain seq x y z
N MET A 1 -9.81 8.87 2.31
CA MET A 1 -9.00 8.25 1.24
C MET A 1 -8.38 6.97 1.76
N ASN A 2 -8.39 5.94 0.96
CA ASN A 2 -7.82 4.65 1.33
C ASN A 2 -6.87 4.18 0.22
N ILE A 3 -6.29 2.98 0.36
CA ILE A 3 -5.37 2.41 -0.62
C ILE A 3 -6.01 2.34 -2.00
N GLY A 4 -7.26 1.90 -2.08
CA GLY A 4 -7.98 1.81 -3.35
C GLY A 4 -8.11 3.15 -4.05
N THR A 5 -8.48 4.19 -3.33
CA THR A 5 -8.56 5.55 -3.86
C THR A 5 -7.19 6.04 -4.33
N LYS A 6 -6.14 5.71 -3.59
CA LYS A 6 -4.77 6.10 -3.95
C LYS A 6 -4.33 5.41 -5.24
N ILE A 7 -4.68 4.15 -5.42
CA ILE A 7 -4.39 3.41 -6.67
C ILE A 7 -5.09 4.08 -7.86
N ILE A 8 -6.37 4.43 -7.71
CA ILE A 8 -7.12 5.14 -8.75
C ILE A 8 -6.42 6.46 -9.10
N GLU A 9 -6.03 7.21 -8.10
CA GLU A 9 -5.34 8.50 -8.26
C GLU A 9 -4.03 8.35 -9.04
N ILE A 10 -3.20 7.38 -8.65
CA ILE A 10 -1.93 7.08 -9.32
C ILE A 10 -2.19 6.72 -10.79
N ARG A 11 -3.15 5.83 -11.03
CA ARG A 11 -3.50 5.39 -12.38
C ARG A 11 -3.90 6.57 -13.28
N LYS A 12 -4.76 7.43 -12.77
CA LYS A 12 -5.25 8.59 -13.52
C LYS A 12 -4.13 9.57 -13.82
N GLN A 13 -3.25 9.83 -12.87
CA GLN A 13 -2.12 10.71 -13.08
C GLN A 13 -1.15 10.20 -14.16
N LYS A 14 -1.04 8.88 -14.29
CA LYS A 14 -0.15 8.23 -15.26
C LYS A 14 -0.87 7.80 -16.53
N ASN A 15 -2.16 8.11 -16.67
CA ASN A 15 -2.98 7.71 -17.81
C ASN A 15 -2.95 6.20 -18.04
N MET A 16 -3.06 5.42 -16.96
CA MET A 16 -3.02 3.97 -16.99
C MET A 16 -4.40 3.38 -16.81
N THR A 17 -4.68 2.30 -17.53
CA THR A 17 -5.88 1.48 -17.29
C THR A 17 -5.64 0.55 -16.08
N GLN A 18 -6.70 -0.06 -15.58
CA GLN A 18 -6.57 -1.10 -14.54
C GLN A 18 -5.69 -2.26 -15.04
N GLU A 19 -5.83 -2.61 -16.31
CA GLU A 19 -5.03 -3.66 -16.94
C GLU A 19 -3.55 -3.30 -16.99
N ASP A 20 -3.21 -2.06 -17.35
CA ASP A 20 -1.83 -1.58 -17.37
C ASP A 20 -1.20 -1.67 -15.98
N PHE A 21 -1.93 -1.22 -14.96
CA PHE A 21 -1.48 -1.28 -13.57
C PHE A 21 -1.28 -2.74 -13.14
N ALA A 22 -2.23 -3.61 -13.47
CA ALA A 22 -2.17 -5.02 -13.14
C ALA A 22 -0.91 -5.69 -13.72
N LYS A 23 -0.55 -5.36 -14.96
CA LYS A 23 0.64 -5.92 -15.62
C LYS A 23 1.94 -5.58 -14.89
N ILE A 24 2.04 -4.38 -14.32
CA ILE A 24 3.24 -3.96 -13.59
C ILE A 24 3.49 -4.86 -12.38
N PHE A 25 2.42 -5.26 -11.69
CA PHE A 25 2.51 -6.02 -10.45
C PHE A 25 2.21 -7.51 -10.63
N HIS A 26 2.10 -7.98 -11.87
CA HIS A 26 1.85 -9.38 -12.20
C HIS A 26 0.58 -9.93 -11.56
N VAL A 27 -0.47 -9.12 -11.54
CA VAL A 27 -1.80 -9.50 -11.03
C VAL A 27 -2.83 -9.34 -12.14
N THR A 28 -4.05 -9.81 -11.89
CA THR A 28 -5.13 -9.67 -12.86
C THR A 28 -5.80 -8.30 -12.74
N ARG A 29 -6.46 -7.86 -13.80
CA ARG A 29 -7.28 -6.65 -13.78
C ARG A 29 -8.35 -6.73 -12.69
N GLN A 30 -8.95 -7.91 -12.49
CA GLN A 30 -9.94 -8.12 -11.45
C GLN A 30 -9.37 -7.86 -10.05
N THR A 31 -8.12 -8.26 -9.82
CA THR A 31 -7.43 -8.00 -8.56
C THR A 31 -7.30 -6.51 -8.31
N VAL A 32 -6.86 -5.75 -9.31
CA VAL A 32 -6.75 -4.28 -9.21
C VAL A 32 -8.12 -3.66 -8.94
N SER A 33 -9.16 -4.10 -9.64
CA SER A 33 -10.52 -3.64 -9.42
C SER A 33 -10.96 -3.88 -7.98
N ASN A 34 -10.67 -5.05 -7.43
CA ASN A 34 -10.99 -5.37 -6.04
C ASN A 34 -10.26 -4.45 -5.06
N TRP A 35 -8.98 -4.13 -5.32
CA TRP A 35 -8.23 -3.17 -4.51
C TRP A 35 -8.88 -1.78 -4.54
N GLU A 36 -9.25 -1.33 -5.73
CA GLU A 36 -9.86 0.00 -5.92
C GLU A 36 -11.22 0.12 -5.25
N ASN A 37 -11.96 -0.98 -5.18
CA ASN A 37 -13.30 -1.02 -4.58
C ASN A 37 -13.28 -1.39 -3.09
N GLY A 38 -12.11 -1.63 -2.52
CA GLY A 38 -11.98 -2.00 -1.11
C GLY A 38 -12.41 -3.42 -0.78
N LYS A 39 -12.60 -4.28 -1.79
CA LYS A 39 -12.96 -5.69 -1.57
C LYS A 39 -11.78 -6.53 -1.10
N SER A 40 -10.58 -6.15 -1.46
CA SER A 40 -9.35 -6.77 -1.01
C SER A 40 -8.25 -5.72 -0.97
N TYR A 41 -7.12 -6.06 -0.38
CA TYR A 41 -5.97 -5.17 -0.27
C TYR A 41 -4.73 -5.83 -0.83
N PRO A 42 -3.82 -5.06 -1.45
CA PRO A 42 -2.50 -5.59 -1.80
C PRO A 42 -1.78 -6.07 -0.55
N ASP A 43 -0.99 -7.14 -0.67
CA ASP A 43 -0.14 -7.55 0.44
C ASP A 43 0.98 -6.53 0.66
N LEU A 44 1.72 -6.69 1.75
CA LEU A 44 2.77 -5.75 2.13
C LEU A 44 3.83 -5.61 1.04
N GLN A 45 4.25 -6.72 0.45
CA GLN A 45 5.25 -6.72 -0.61
C GLN A 45 4.79 -5.92 -1.82
N THR A 46 3.54 -6.10 -2.22
CA THR A 46 2.94 -5.35 -3.34
C THR A 46 2.83 -3.87 -3.01
N LEU A 47 2.45 -3.53 -1.77
CA LEU A 47 2.39 -2.14 -1.33
C LEU A 47 3.76 -1.46 -1.42
N VAL A 48 4.81 -2.16 -1.01
CA VAL A 48 6.18 -1.65 -1.14
C VAL A 48 6.56 -1.44 -2.60
N GLN A 49 6.19 -2.37 -3.47
CA GLN A 49 6.42 -2.24 -4.91
C GLN A 49 5.70 -1.03 -5.50
N ILE A 50 4.43 -0.82 -5.12
CA ILE A 50 3.67 0.35 -5.55
C ILE A 50 4.35 1.64 -5.10
N SER A 51 4.77 1.68 -3.85
CA SER A 51 5.48 2.82 -3.28
C SER A 51 6.75 3.14 -4.06
N ASN A 52 7.55 2.14 -4.39
CA ASN A 52 8.80 2.31 -5.12
C ASN A 52 8.57 2.69 -6.58
N GLU A 53 7.63 2.03 -7.24
CA GLU A 53 7.36 2.23 -8.67
C GLU A 53 6.83 3.64 -8.96
N PHE A 54 5.96 4.14 -8.11
CA PHE A 54 5.29 5.42 -8.33
C PHE A 54 5.78 6.53 -7.41
N ASN A 55 6.81 6.26 -6.64
CA ASN A 55 7.40 7.21 -5.70
C ASN A 55 6.35 7.82 -4.75
N VAL A 56 5.48 6.96 -4.23
CA VAL A 56 4.44 7.32 -3.28
C VAL A 56 4.84 6.82 -1.89
N SER A 57 4.65 7.64 -0.86
CA SER A 57 5.01 7.27 0.50
C SER A 57 4.16 6.09 0.99
N LEU A 58 4.82 5.00 1.38
CA LEU A 58 4.16 3.86 1.99
C LEU A 58 3.47 4.27 3.30
N ASP A 59 4.10 5.15 4.06
CA ASP A 59 3.54 5.69 5.29
C ASP A 59 2.21 6.42 5.04
N THR A 60 2.16 7.25 4.00
CA THR A 60 0.95 7.96 3.61
C THR A 60 -0.16 6.99 3.20
N MET A 61 0.18 5.95 2.42
CA MET A 61 -0.79 4.95 1.99
C MET A 61 -1.39 4.19 3.18
N LEU A 62 -0.53 3.77 4.11
CA LEU A 62 -0.96 3.02 5.30
C LEU A 62 -1.70 3.89 6.30
N LYS A 63 -1.29 5.14 6.46
CA LYS A 63 -1.86 6.05 7.45
C LYS A 63 -3.35 6.31 7.23
N GLU A 64 -3.79 6.37 5.97
CA GLU A 64 -5.20 6.61 5.66
C GLU A 64 -6.07 5.41 5.98
N ASP A 65 -5.62 4.20 5.69
CA ASP A 65 -6.34 2.98 6.07
C ASP A 65 -6.36 2.78 7.57
N MET A 66 -5.31 3.19 8.23
CA MET A 66 -5.19 3.12 9.69
C MET A 66 -6.11 4.10 10.40
N ASN A 67 -6.44 5.24 9.81
CA ASN A 67 -7.46 6.13 10.33
C ASN A 67 -8.86 5.51 10.30
N MET A 68 -9.12 4.61 9.36
CA MET A 68 -10.35 3.83 9.33
C MET A 68 -10.35 2.75 10.41
N VAL A 69 -9.21 2.12 10.68
CA VAL A 69 -9.06 1.13 11.75
C VAL A 69 -9.20 1.75 13.13
N LYS A 70 -8.82 3.01 13.33
CA LYS A 70 -9.04 3.75 14.56
C LYS A 70 -10.51 3.83 14.96
N LYS A 71 -11.42 3.80 13.99
CA LYS A 71 -12.86 3.82 14.24
C LYS A 71 -13.40 2.47 14.72
N ILE A 72 -12.59 1.40 14.66
CA ILE A 72 -13.00 0.03 14.97
C ILE A 72 -12.34 -0.50 16.27
N ASP A 73 -11.73 0.34 17.08
CA ASP A 73 -11.14 -0.01 18.40
C ASP A 73 -9.97 -1.00 18.39
N ASN A 74 -9.25 -1.17 17.28
CA ASN A 74 -8.08 -2.03 17.18
C ASN A 74 -6.75 -1.26 17.22
N TYR A 75 -6.74 -0.14 17.91
CA TYR A 75 -5.61 0.77 18.01
C TYR A 75 -4.30 0.10 18.49
N LYS A 76 -4.41 -0.85 19.43
CA LYS A 76 -3.22 -1.51 20.00
C LYS A 76 -2.55 -2.49 19.04
N VAL A 77 -3.34 -3.24 18.28
CA VAL A 77 -2.83 -4.20 17.29
C VAL A 77 -2.17 -3.46 16.13
N TYR A 78 -2.78 -2.40 15.70
CA TYR A 78 -2.30 -1.51 14.67
C TYR A 78 -0.93 -0.91 15.00
N LYS A 79 -0.75 -0.41 16.21
CA LYS A 79 0.54 0.14 16.66
C LYS A 79 1.65 -0.89 16.58
N LYS A 80 1.38 -2.14 16.94
CA LYS A 80 2.36 -3.23 16.88
C LYS A 80 2.78 -3.53 15.45
N ILE A 81 1.84 -3.57 14.52
CA ILE A 81 2.12 -3.83 13.10
C ILE A 81 2.97 -2.70 12.51
N PHE A 82 2.62 -1.45 12.81
CA PHE A 82 3.33 -0.28 12.31
C PHE A 82 4.78 -0.23 12.85
N ILE A 83 4.96 -0.47 14.13
CA ILE A 83 6.29 -0.52 14.75
C ILE A 83 7.13 -1.66 14.17
N GLY A 84 6.51 -2.82 13.95
CA GLY A 84 7.17 -3.96 13.32
C GLY A 84 7.64 -3.65 11.91
N LEU A 85 6.83 -2.97 11.12
CA LEU A 85 7.18 -2.56 9.75
C LEU A 85 8.35 -1.58 9.75
N ILE A 86 8.31 -0.56 10.61
CA ILE A 86 9.38 0.41 10.72
C ILE A 86 10.68 -0.26 11.19
N ALA A 87 10.60 -1.18 12.15
CA ALA A 87 11.76 -1.92 12.62
C ALA A 87 12.38 -2.76 11.50
N CYS A 88 11.57 -3.41 10.67
CA CYS A 88 12.06 -4.17 9.52
C CYS A 88 12.76 -3.27 8.49
N ILE A 89 12.20 -2.11 8.21
CA ILE A 89 12.78 -1.15 7.27
C ILE A 89 14.10 -0.60 7.81
N LEU A 90 14.15 -0.26 9.08
CA LEU A 90 15.37 0.23 9.73
C LEU A 90 16.45 -0.85 9.79
N ALA A 91 16.08 -2.10 10.10
CA ALA A 91 17.03 -3.21 10.10
C ALA A 91 17.61 -3.45 8.70
N ALA A 92 16.77 -3.41 7.66
CA ALA A 92 17.23 -3.52 6.28
C ALA A 92 18.13 -2.35 5.89
N GLY A 93 17.81 -1.14 6.33
CA GLY A 93 18.63 0.05 6.10
C GLY A 93 20.00 -0.04 6.77
N VAL A 94 20.05 -0.56 7.99
CA VAL A 94 21.32 -0.75 8.73
C VAL A 94 22.19 -1.80 8.02
N ILE A 95 21.61 -2.88 7.53
CA ILE A 95 22.35 -3.92 6.80
C ILE A 95 22.90 -3.36 5.49
N THR A 96 22.18 -2.54 4.78
CA THR A 96 22.63 -1.95 3.52
C THR A 96 23.56 -0.75 3.71
N GLY A 97 23.56 -0.15 4.89
CA GLY A 97 24.42 0.98 5.22
C GLY A 97 25.84 0.61 5.64
N ILE A 98 26.12 -0.69 5.77
CA ILE A 98 27.43 -1.22 6.12
C ILE A 98 28.17 -1.58 4.83
#